data_6377554b1ea6fdf19831c4a988d04d28
#
_entry.id   6377554b1ea6fdf19831c4a988d04d28
#
_cell.length_a   1.000
_cell.length_b   1.000
_cell.length_c   1.000
_cell.angle_alpha   90.00
_cell.angle_beta   90.00
_cell.angle_gamma   90.00
#
_symmetry.space_group_name_H-M   'P 1'
#
loop_
_entity.id
_entity.type
_entity.pdbx_description
1 polymer ?
#
loop_
_entity_poly.entity_id
_entity_poly.type
_entity_poly.pdbx_seq_one_letter_code
_entity_poly.pdbx_strand_id
1 'polypeptide(L)'
;MKVEQLYTSCLAQGAYYIESNGEAAVIDPLRDVSQYIKLAEQSNSKIKYVFETHFHADFISGHLSLANLTDAQIVYGPKADPDYDALIATDKQVFNIGEITLTALHTPGHTLESTSFLLKDKSGKEHCIFTGDTLFLGDVGIPDVAQRYMGVSKEELAGILYDSVNLKIKP
;
A
#
# COMPACT_ATOMS: atom_id res chain seq x y z
N MET A 1 13.40 11.20 -8.16
CA MET A 1 12.21 10.54 -7.64
C MET A 1 11.05 10.80 -8.59
N LYS A 2 10.32 9.75 -8.96
CA LYS A 2 9.07 9.80 -9.72
C LYS A 2 7.97 9.11 -8.92
N VAL A 3 6.78 9.69 -8.90
CA VAL A 3 5.57 9.06 -8.38
C VAL A 3 4.51 9.17 -9.46
N GLU A 4 3.94 8.06 -9.88
CA GLU A 4 2.91 8.01 -10.92
C GLU A 4 1.69 7.25 -10.40
N GLN A 5 0.53 7.89 -10.44
CA GLN A 5 -0.74 7.25 -10.14
C GLN A 5 -1.33 6.64 -11.42
N LEU A 6 -1.66 5.36 -11.35
CA LEU A 6 -2.36 4.63 -12.40
C LEU A 6 -3.80 4.39 -11.93
N TYR A 7 -4.71 5.26 -12.37
CA TYR A 7 -6.09 5.26 -11.89
C TYR A 7 -7.02 4.49 -12.82
N THR A 8 -7.81 3.58 -12.25
CA THR A 8 -8.81 2.77 -12.97
C THR A 8 -10.21 3.23 -12.59
N SER A 9 -10.81 4.03 -13.46
CA SER A 9 -12.08 4.72 -13.18
C SER A 9 -13.26 3.80 -12.90
N CYS A 10 -13.35 2.64 -13.57
CA CYS A 10 -14.46 1.70 -13.38
C CYS A 10 -14.42 0.97 -12.02
N LEU A 11 -13.26 0.95 -11.35
CA LEU A 11 -13.07 0.38 -10.03
C LEU A 11 -12.86 1.45 -8.96
N ALA A 12 -12.73 2.72 -9.35
CA ALA A 12 -12.29 3.82 -8.49
C ALA A 12 -10.97 3.52 -7.74
N GLN A 13 -10.11 2.67 -8.35
CA GLN A 13 -8.88 2.17 -7.74
C GLN A 13 -7.65 2.95 -8.25
N GLY A 14 -6.77 3.34 -7.33
CA GLY A 14 -5.49 3.97 -7.62
C GLY A 14 -4.33 3.07 -7.25
N ALA A 15 -3.61 2.54 -8.26
CA ALA A 15 -2.29 1.95 -8.06
C ALA A 15 -1.22 3.03 -8.20
N TYR A 16 -0.05 2.80 -7.59
CA TYR A 16 1.04 3.78 -7.66
C TYR A 16 2.35 3.09 -8.05
N TYR A 17 3.06 3.70 -9.00
CA TYR A 17 4.44 3.37 -9.34
C TYR A 17 5.37 4.45 -8.78
N ILE A 18 6.37 4.03 -8.00
CA ILE A 18 7.31 4.91 -7.33
C ILE A 18 8.71 4.52 -7.75
N GLU A 19 9.53 5.50 -8.15
CA GLU A 19 10.89 5.24 -8.64
C GLU A 19 11.88 6.27 -8.11
N SER A 20 13.07 5.80 -7.75
CA SER A 20 14.20 6.62 -7.38
C SER A 20 15.51 5.88 -7.64
N ASN A 21 16.42 6.54 -8.40
CA ASN A 21 17.81 6.10 -8.58
C ASN A 21 17.96 4.62 -8.96
N GLY A 22 17.18 4.15 -9.96
CA GLY A 22 17.26 2.79 -10.50
C GLY A 22 16.54 1.71 -9.67
N GLU A 23 15.86 2.08 -8.59
CA GLU A 23 14.97 1.19 -7.84
C GLU A 23 13.52 1.69 -7.92
N ALA A 24 12.57 0.76 -7.96
CA ALA A 24 11.15 1.06 -8.01
C ALA A 24 10.35 0.22 -7.00
N ALA A 25 9.15 0.70 -6.71
CA ALA A 25 8.13 -0.04 -5.99
C ALA A 25 6.74 0.23 -6.61
N VAL A 26 5.83 -0.70 -6.39
CA VAL A 26 4.43 -0.57 -6.80
C VAL A 26 3.54 -0.74 -5.57
N ILE A 27 2.50 0.07 -5.46
CA ILE A 27 1.49 -0.03 -4.40
C ILE A 27 0.16 -0.41 -5.05
N ASP A 28 -0.50 -1.42 -4.50
CA ASP A 28 -1.83 -1.94 -4.88
C ASP A 28 -1.97 -2.19 -6.39
N PRO A 29 -1.10 -3.03 -7.00
CA PRO A 29 -1.12 -3.24 -8.45
C PRO A 29 -2.38 -3.94 -8.91
N LEU A 30 -2.93 -3.50 -10.05
CA LEU A 30 -3.97 -4.23 -10.76
C LEU A 30 -3.44 -5.56 -11.30
N ARG A 31 -4.35 -6.47 -11.62
CA ARG A 31 -4.05 -7.82 -12.15
C ARG A 31 -3.18 -7.78 -13.42
N ASP A 32 -3.41 -6.83 -14.33
CA ASP A 32 -2.52 -6.61 -15.47
C ASP A 32 -1.31 -5.79 -15.03
N VAL A 33 -0.19 -6.48 -14.87
CA VAL A 33 1.07 -5.89 -14.39
C VAL A 33 1.96 -5.34 -15.51
N SER A 34 1.58 -5.49 -16.76
CA SER A 34 2.38 -5.09 -17.92
C SER A 34 2.77 -3.60 -17.91
N GLN A 35 1.87 -2.76 -17.42
CA GLN A 35 2.09 -1.32 -17.31
C GLN A 35 3.22 -0.97 -16.32
N TYR A 36 3.33 -1.67 -15.18
CA TYR A 36 4.37 -1.41 -14.17
C TYR A 36 5.74 -1.89 -14.67
N ILE A 37 5.79 -3.05 -15.33
CA ILE A 37 7.01 -3.58 -15.96
C ILE A 37 7.51 -2.60 -17.02
N LYS A 38 6.61 -2.11 -17.89
CA LYS A 38 6.96 -1.13 -18.92
C LYS A 38 7.51 0.18 -18.34
N LEU A 39 6.95 0.68 -17.22
CA LEU A 39 7.45 1.86 -16.53
C LEU A 39 8.86 1.62 -15.98
N ALA A 40 9.11 0.46 -15.40
CA ALA A 40 10.41 0.08 -14.86
C ALA A 40 11.46 -0.05 -15.99
N GLU A 41 11.11 -0.66 -17.12
CA GLU A 41 11.98 -0.74 -18.30
C GLU A 41 12.34 0.65 -18.85
N GLN A 42 11.34 1.54 -18.98
CA GLN A 42 11.54 2.91 -19.48
C GLN A 42 12.48 3.74 -18.60
N SER A 43 12.46 3.54 -17.29
CA SER A 43 13.33 4.22 -16.33
C SER A 43 14.62 3.46 -16.01
N ASN A 44 14.81 2.27 -16.60
CA ASN A 44 15.90 1.34 -16.27
C ASN A 44 15.98 1.07 -14.76
N SER A 45 14.83 0.85 -14.13
CA SER A 45 14.70 0.64 -12.69
C SER A 45 14.30 -0.80 -12.39
N LYS A 46 14.80 -1.36 -11.28
CA LYS A 46 14.38 -2.66 -10.76
C LYS A 46 13.22 -2.48 -9.80
N ILE A 47 12.08 -3.14 -10.04
CA ILE A 47 11.00 -3.22 -9.05
C ILE A 47 11.47 -4.09 -7.89
N LYS A 48 11.63 -3.49 -6.72
CA LYS A 48 12.18 -4.12 -5.51
C LYS A 48 11.09 -4.59 -4.56
N TYR A 49 9.99 -3.83 -4.48
CA TYR A 49 8.87 -4.11 -3.59
C TYR A 49 7.54 -3.98 -4.31
N VAL A 50 6.60 -4.82 -3.89
CA VAL A 50 5.17 -4.68 -4.18
C VAL A 50 4.46 -4.56 -2.84
N PHE A 51 3.94 -3.38 -2.55
CA PHE A 51 3.21 -3.09 -1.32
C PHE A 51 1.72 -3.28 -1.55
N GLU A 52 1.06 -3.90 -0.58
CA GLU A 52 -0.39 -3.97 -0.50
C GLU A 52 -0.84 -3.19 0.74
N THR A 53 -1.76 -2.25 0.56
CA THR A 53 -2.30 -1.46 1.68
C THR A 53 -3.17 -2.32 2.58
N HIS A 54 -3.89 -3.29 2.01
CA HIS A 54 -4.73 -4.27 2.69
C HIS A 54 -5.09 -5.42 1.75
N PHE A 55 -5.82 -6.42 2.21
CA PHE A 55 -6.41 -7.43 1.33
C PHE A 55 -7.64 -6.85 0.62
N HIS A 56 -7.52 -6.66 -0.69
CA HIS A 56 -8.58 -6.09 -1.52
C HIS A 56 -9.70 -7.11 -1.75
N ALA A 57 -10.95 -6.70 -1.47
CA ALA A 57 -12.14 -7.52 -1.71
C ALA A 57 -12.83 -7.18 -3.05
N ASP A 58 -12.54 -6.05 -3.63
CA ASP A 58 -13.20 -5.45 -4.79
C ASP A 58 -12.49 -5.69 -6.12
N PHE A 59 -11.19 -6.03 -6.10
CA PHE A 59 -10.43 -6.43 -7.29
C PHE A 59 -9.36 -7.48 -6.99
N ILE A 60 -8.87 -8.13 -8.04
CA ILE A 60 -7.75 -9.08 -7.93
C ILE A 60 -6.45 -8.32 -8.11
N SER A 61 -5.65 -8.20 -7.05
CA SER A 61 -4.32 -7.61 -7.13
C SER A 61 -3.36 -8.43 -7.99
N GLY A 62 -2.45 -7.72 -8.66
CA GLY A 62 -1.38 -8.29 -9.48
C GLY A 62 -0.10 -8.62 -8.72
N HIS A 63 -0.08 -8.50 -7.38
CA HIS A 63 1.13 -8.61 -6.57
C HIS A 63 1.90 -9.91 -6.80
N LEU A 64 1.23 -11.07 -6.86
CA LEU A 64 1.88 -12.36 -7.13
C LEU A 64 2.50 -12.41 -8.53
N SER A 65 1.77 -11.94 -9.54
CA SER A 65 2.28 -11.91 -10.92
C SER A 65 3.47 -10.97 -11.05
N LEU A 66 3.38 -9.79 -10.44
CA LEU A 66 4.46 -8.80 -10.48
C LEU A 66 5.70 -9.30 -9.74
N ALA A 67 5.54 -9.86 -8.54
CA ALA A 67 6.63 -10.44 -7.77
C ALA A 67 7.33 -11.57 -8.54
N ASN A 68 6.56 -12.50 -9.13
CA ASN A 68 7.12 -13.61 -9.91
C ASN A 68 7.89 -13.16 -11.17
N LEU A 69 7.49 -12.06 -11.80
CA LEU A 69 8.13 -11.55 -13.01
C LEU A 69 9.35 -10.66 -12.73
N THR A 70 9.46 -10.10 -11.54
CA THR A 70 10.48 -9.08 -11.22
C THR A 70 11.39 -9.46 -10.05
N ASP A 71 11.13 -10.58 -9.38
CA ASP A 71 11.75 -10.98 -8.10
C ASP A 71 11.53 -9.91 -7.00
N ALA A 72 10.46 -9.13 -7.09
CA ALA A 72 10.11 -8.14 -6.08
C ALA A 72 9.53 -8.81 -4.84
N GLN A 73 9.86 -8.26 -3.67
CA GLN A 73 9.30 -8.72 -2.41
C GLN A 73 7.90 -8.13 -2.20
N ILE A 74 6.92 -8.99 -1.96
CA ILE A 74 5.57 -8.57 -1.55
C ILE A 74 5.65 -8.12 -0.08
N VAL A 75 4.99 -7.00 0.24
CA VAL A 75 4.96 -6.42 1.58
C VAL A 75 3.54 -6.09 1.99
N TYR A 76 3.11 -6.63 3.11
CA TYR A 76 1.88 -6.27 3.81
C TYR A 76 2.17 -5.59 5.14
N GLY A 77 1.17 -4.95 5.70
CA GLY A 77 1.23 -4.38 7.03
C GLY A 77 1.08 -5.42 8.17
N PRO A 78 1.15 -4.95 9.42
CA PRO A 78 0.97 -5.81 10.59
C PRO A 78 -0.39 -6.51 10.58
N LYS A 79 -0.45 -7.74 11.12
CA LYS A 79 -1.63 -8.62 11.19
C LYS A 79 -2.09 -9.22 9.86
N ALA A 80 -1.44 -8.92 8.73
CA ALA A 80 -1.70 -9.70 7.52
C ALA A 80 -1.19 -11.14 7.69
N ASP A 81 -1.97 -12.10 7.18
CA ASP A 81 -1.65 -13.53 7.25
C ASP A 81 -1.96 -14.17 5.88
N PRO A 82 -1.17 -13.86 4.83
CA PRO A 82 -1.32 -14.46 3.52
C PRO A 82 -0.84 -15.92 3.52
N ASP A 83 -1.43 -16.75 2.67
CA ASP A 83 -1.05 -18.15 2.44
C ASP A 83 0.10 -18.31 1.42
N TYR A 84 0.80 -17.24 1.09
CA TYR A 84 1.96 -17.16 0.20
C TYR A 84 3.08 -16.33 0.83
N ASP A 85 4.28 -16.44 0.23
CA ASP A 85 5.47 -15.76 0.77
C ASP A 85 5.35 -14.23 0.63
N ALA A 86 5.34 -13.55 1.76
CA ALA A 86 5.30 -12.09 1.88
C ALA A 86 6.01 -11.61 3.14
N LEU A 87 6.59 -10.43 3.08
CA LEU A 87 7.12 -9.74 4.25
C LEU A 87 5.98 -9.04 4.99
N ILE A 88 5.79 -9.38 6.25
CA ILE A 88 4.86 -8.69 7.14
C ILE A 88 5.61 -7.57 7.85
N ALA A 89 5.35 -6.34 7.46
CA ALA A 89 5.99 -5.18 8.04
C ALA A 89 5.54 -4.93 9.49
N THR A 90 6.43 -4.41 10.29
CA THR A 90 6.07 -3.85 11.60
C THR A 90 5.62 -2.40 11.45
N ASP A 91 4.84 -1.90 12.42
CA ASP A 91 4.47 -0.46 12.44
C ASP A 91 5.75 0.40 12.46
N LYS A 92 5.79 1.42 11.62
CA LYS A 92 6.94 2.33 11.40
C LYS A 92 8.17 1.69 10.75
N GLN A 93 8.06 0.48 10.20
CA GLN A 93 9.15 -0.09 9.42
C GLN A 93 9.44 0.76 8.17
N VAL A 94 10.73 0.95 7.90
CA VAL A 94 11.22 1.78 6.78
C VAL A 94 11.77 0.90 5.67
N PHE A 95 11.37 1.18 4.44
CA PHE A 95 11.82 0.53 3.22
C PHE A 95 12.56 1.53 2.34
N ASN A 96 13.76 1.18 1.88
CA ASN A 96 14.55 2.02 1.00
C ASN A 96 14.27 1.69 -0.47
N ILE A 97 14.05 2.73 -1.28
CA ILE A 97 13.87 2.65 -2.73
C ILE A 97 14.80 3.70 -3.34
N GLY A 98 15.99 3.28 -3.77
CA GLY A 98 17.05 4.18 -4.19
C GLY A 98 17.42 5.20 -3.10
N GLU A 99 17.13 6.48 -3.34
CA GLU A 99 17.43 7.58 -2.41
C GLU A 99 16.23 8.03 -1.56
N ILE A 100 15.08 7.33 -1.67
CA ILE A 100 13.86 7.67 -0.94
C ILE A 100 13.45 6.56 0.00
N THR A 101 12.51 6.84 0.90
CA THR A 101 12.01 5.83 1.84
C THR A 101 10.49 5.80 1.86
N LEU A 102 9.93 4.59 2.01
CA LEU A 102 8.54 4.36 2.41
C LEU A 102 8.51 3.85 3.84
N THR A 103 7.72 4.50 4.68
CA THR A 103 7.48 4.08 6.06
C THR A 103 6.09 3.47 6.16
N ALA A 104 6.00 2.21 6.61
CA ALA A 104 4.72 1.56 6.88
C ALA A 104 4.10 2.13 8.16
N LEU A 105 2.90 2.67 8.06
CA LEU A 105 2.10 3.14 9.19
C LEU A 105 0.90 2.20 9.33
N HIS A 106 0.85 1.41 10.38
CA HIS A 106 -0.29 0.54 10.64
C HIS A 106 -1.53 1.38 10.95
N THR A 107 -2.49 1.40 10.04
CA THR A 107 -3.70 2.25 10.09
C THR A 107 -4.97 1.39 9.98
N PRO A 108 -5.22 0.50 10.96
CA PRO A 108 -6.36 -0.41 10.95
C PRO A 108 -7.70 0.32 11.04
N GLY A 109 -8.77 -0.39 10.67
CA GLY A 109 -10.15 0.06 10.83
C GLY A 109 -11.04 -0.28 9.64
N HIS A 110 -10.59 -0.04 8.39
CA HIS A 110 -11.22 -0.62 7.22
C HIS A 110 -11.03 -2.15 7.23
N THR A 111 -9.77 -2.58 7.33
CA THR A 111 -9.40 -3.94 7.74
C THR A 111 -8.43 -3.88 8.92
N LEU A 112 -8.13 -5.03 9.58
CA LEU A 112 -7.22 -5.03 10.71
C LEU A 112 -5.74 -4.93 10.31
N GLU A 113 -5.39 -5.35 9.09
CA GLU A 113 -4.05 -5.25 8.52
C GLU A 113 -3.82 -3.96 7.73
N SER A 114 -4.84 -3.10 7.56
CA SER A 114 -4.73 -1.85 6.80
C SER A 114 -3.52 -1.03 7.19
N THR A 115 -2.75 -0.61 6.19
CA THR A 115 -1.48 0.08 6.36
C THR A 115 -1.36 1.20 5.33
N SER A 116 -1.01 2.38 5.80
CA SER A 116 -0.66 3.51 4.94
C SER A 116 0.86 3.58 4.77
N PHE A 117 1.33 4.04 3.62
CA PHE A 117 2.76 4.15 3.33
C PHE A 117 3.15 5.62 3.16
N LEU A 118 3.98 6.13 4.08
CA LEU A 118 4.49 7.50 4.05
C LEU A 118 5.78 7.57 3.25
N LEU A 119 5.76 8.33 2.15
CA LEU A 119 6.92 8.58 1.30
C LEU A 119 7.69 9.78 1.80
N LYS A 120 9.00 9.60 2.03
CA LYS A 120 9.95 10.67 2.29
C LYS A 120 10.98 10.76 1.16
N ASP A 121 11.30 11.99 0.77
CA ASP A 121 12.32 12.27 -0.23
C ASP A 121 13.74 12.02 0.29
N LYS A 122 14.75 12.19 -0.55
CA LYS A 122 16.16 11.99 -0.20
C LYS A 122 16.67 12.90 0.91
N SER A 123 15.99 13.99 1.22
CA SER A 123 16.32 14.87 2.34
C SER A 123 15.65 14.45 3.65
N GLY A 124 14.79 13.41 3.61
CA GLY A 124 13.98 12.96 4.72
C GLY A 124 12.67 13.75 4.91
N LYS A 125 12.37 14.68 3.98
CA LYS A 125 11.14 15.46 4.00
C LYS A 125 9.97 14.60 3.53
N GLU A 126 8.86 14.67 4.25
CA GLU A 126 7.60 14.02 3.88
C GLU A 126 7.07 14.59 2.56
N HIS A 127 6.73 13.72 1.63
CA HIS A 127 6.31 14.08 0.28
C HIS A 127 4.83 13.78 0.05
N CYS A 128 4.39 12.56 0.31
CA CYS A 128 3.00 12.12 0.22
C CYS A 128 2.78 10.85 1.05
N ILE A 129 1.50 10.50 1.23
CA ILE A 129 1.10 9.29 1.91
C ILE A 129 0.11 8.53 1.02
N PHE A 130 0.27 7.21 0.93
CA PHE A 130 -0.61 6.28 0.23
C PHE A 130 -1.48 5.61 1.28
N THR A 131 -2.74 5.98 1.34
CA THR A 131 -3.63 5.65 2.46
C THR A 131 -4.45 4.39 2.24
N GLY A 132 -4.49 3.88 1.00
CA GLY A 132 -5.46 2.83 0.67
C GLY A 132 -6.86 3.24 1.11
N ASP A 133 -7.61 2.29 1.62
CA ASP A 133 -8.98 2.52 2.08
C ASP A 133 -9.07 3.06 3.53
N THR A 134 -7.95 3.49 4.12
CA THR A 134 -7.99 4.17 5.42
C THR A 134 -8.56 5.57 5.31
N LEU A 135 -8.20 6.32 4.25
CA LEU A 135 -8.63 7.72 4.07
C LEU A 135 -8.76 8.06 2.58
N PHE A 136 -9.90 8.61 2.21
CA PHE A 136 -10.19 9.17 0.88
C PHE A 136 -10.28 10.71 0.92
N LEU A 137 -10.48 11.32 -0.23
CA LEU A 137 -10.78 12.75 -0.33
C LEU A 137 -12.24 12.99 0.11
N GLY A 138 -12.41 13.38 1.37
CA GLY A 138 -13.73 13.70 1.94
C GLY A 138 -14.46 12.50 2.56
N ASP A 139 -13.84 11.31 2.61
CA ASP A 139 -14.43 10.09 3.17
C ASP A 139 -13.37 9.17 3.78
N VAL A 140 -13.80 8.04 4.32
CA VAL A 140 -12.98 6.95 4.83
C VAL A 140 -13.51 5.61 4.31
N GLY A 141 -12.67 4.57 4.30
CA GLY A 141 -13.12 3.21 3.99
C GLY A 141 -14.18 2.71 4.97
N ILE A 142 -15.11 1.87 4.49
CA ILE A 142 -16.20 1.35 5.31
C ILE A 142 -15.61 0.43 6.40
N PRO A 143 -15.93 0.65 7.70
CA PRO A 143 -15.34 -0.11 8.80
C PRO A 143 -16.09 -1.41 9.12
N ASP A 144 -16.78 -2.02 8.17
CA ASP A 144 -17.57 -3.24 8.37
C ASP A 144 -17.06 -4.46 7.60
N VAL A 145 -16.09 -4.28 6.70
CA VAL A 145 -15.55 -5.33 5.82
C VAL A 145 -14.97 -6.48 6.63
N ALA A 146 -14.21 -6.19 7.68
CA ALA A 146 -13.56 -7.19 8.52
C ALA A 146 -14.50 -7.82 9.59
N GLN A 147 -15.70 -7.28 9.83
CA GLN A 147 -16.62 -7.72 10.86
C GLN A 147 -16.98 -9.22 10.75
N ARG A 148 -17.18 -9.71 9.52
CA ARG A 148 -17.63 -11.10 9.27
C ARG A 148 -16.57 -12.15 9.56
N TYR A 149 -15.30 -11.77 9.56
CA TYR A 149 -14.17 -12.72 9.59
C TYR A 149 -13.38 -12.67 10.89
N MET A 150 -13.45 -11.58 11.65
CA MET A 150 -12.54 -11.33 12.75
C MET A 150 -13.21 -11.14 14.13
N GLY A 151 -14.53 -11.23 14.22
CA GLY A 151 -15.27 -11.14 15.49
C GLY A 151 -15.20 -9.74 16.15
N VAL A 152 -14.83 -8.71 15.40
CA VAL A 152 -14.76 -7.31 15.85
C VAL A 152 -16.01 -6.60 15.33
N SER A 153 -16.70 -5.84 16.18
CA SER A 153 -17.89 -5.09 15.76
C SER A 153 -17.53 -3.93 14.82
N LYS A 154 -18.49 -3.50 14.00
CA LYS A 154 -18.29 -2.33 13.12
C LYS A 154 -18.04 -1.04 13.92
N GLU A 155 -18.63 -0.93 15.09
CA GLU A 155 -18.45 0.21 16.00
C GLU A 155 -17.02 0.26 16.54
N GLU A 156 -16.45 -0.89 16.91
CA GLU A 156 -15.03 -0.99 17.31
C GLU A 156 -14.09 -0.67 16.15
N LEU A 157 -14.36 -1.22 14.95
CA LEU A 157 -13.58 -0.92 13.74
C LEU A 157 -13.64 0.57 13.38
N ALA A 158 -14.81 1.20 13.50
CA ALA A 158 -14.97 2.64 13.28
C ALA A 158 -14.14 3.47 14.29
N GLY A 159 -14.11 3.07 15.55
CA GLY A 159 -13.27 3.69 16.59
C GLY A 159 -11.77 3.54 16.27
N ILE A 160 -11.34 2.36 15.86
CA ILE A 160 -9.97 2.09 15.45
C ILE A 160 -9.58 2.93 14.21
N LEU A 161 -10.48 3.02 13.22
CA LEU A 161 -10.28 3.84 12.02
C LEU A 161 -10.16 5.33 12.37
N TYR A 162 -11.02 5.83 13.27
CA TYR A 162 -10.95 7.19 13.77
C TYR A 162 -9.58 7.51 14.39
N ASP A 163 -9.06 6.61 15.23
CA ASP A 163 -7.74 6.74 15.84
C ASP A 163 -6.62 6.67 14.78
N SER A 164 -6.72 5.78 13.82
CA SER A 164 -5.77 5.67 12.71
C SER A 164 -5.66 6.97 11.92
N VAL A 165 -6.79 7.59 11.57
CA VAL A 165 -6.82 8.85 10.82
C VAL A 165 -6.30 10.02 11.66
N ASN A 166 -6.73 10.15 12.92
CA ASN A 166 -6.44 11.34 13.71
C ASN A 166 -5.10 11.31 14.46
N LEU A 167 -4.59 10.10 14.79
CA LEU A 167 -3.35 9.97 15.54
C LEU A 167 -2.14 9.59 14.68
N LYS A 168 -2.35 9.06 13.47
CA LYS A 168 -1.26 8.59 12.59
C LYS A 168 -1.16 9.32 11.26
N ILE A 169 -2.30 9.69 10.66
CA ILE A 169 -2.32 10.36 9.34
C ILE A 169 -2.38 11.88 9.49
N LYS A 170 -3.15 12.38 10.46
CA LYS A 170 -3.31 13.82 10.75
C LYS A 170 -2.83 14.16 12.16
N PRO A 171 -1.58 13.90 12.49
CA PRO A 171 -1.04 14.26 13.82
C PRO A 171 -0.86 15.77 13.97
#